data_32edd919e01c8f174e14bb919db45792
#
_entry.id   32edd919e01c8f174e14bb919db45792
#
_cell.length_a   1.000
_cell.length_b   1.000
_cell.length_c   1.000
_cell.angle_alpha   90.00
_cell.angle_beta   90.00
_cell.angle_gamma   90.00
#
_symmetry.space_group_name_H-M   'P 1'
#
loop_
_entity.id
_entity.type
_entity.pdbx_description
1 polymer ?
#
loop_
_entity_poly.entity_id
_entity_poly.type
_entity_poly.pdbx_seq_one_letter_code
_entity_poly.pdbx_strand_id
1 'polypeptide(L)'
;METLKAIQSRNSIPFLEEPAPNSKQMLEIYKGALRAPDHANLRPWKFIEVRGEARNRLGETFLKTAINLGEDLSSEQEDKLKISPLRAPMLIILAANIK
;
A
#
# COMPACT_ATOMS: atom_id res chain seq x y z
N MET A 1 2.25 8.56 22.42
CA MET A 1 0.83 8.83 22.10
C MET A 1 -0.02 7.68 22.60
N GLU A 2 -1.07 7.99 23.28
CA GLU A 2 -1.99 6.97 23.78
C GLU A 2 -2.71 6.30 22.60
N THR A 3 -2.89 4.97 22.67
CA THR A 3 -3.46 4.16 21.58
C THR A 3 -4.85 4.64 21.14
N LEU A 4 -5.73 4.87 22.09
CA LEU A 4 -7.09 5.31 21.79
C LEU A 4 -7.09 6.68 21.09
N LYS A 5 -6.26 7.59 21.56
CA LYS A 5 -6.13 8.90 20.99
C LYS A 5 -5.57 8.83 19.55
N ALA A 6 -4.62 7.92 19.30
CA ALA A 6 -4.07 7.70 17.97
C ALA A 6 -5.15 7.22 17.00
N ILE A 7 -5.99 6.30 17.43
CA ILE A 7 -7.08 5.78 16.61
C ILE A 7 -8.11 6.88 16.32
N GLN A 8 -8.46 7.68 17.31
CA GLN A 8 -9.46 8.72 17.18
C GLN A 8 -9.01 9.91 16.33
N SER A 9 -7.72 10.21 16.36
CA SER A 9 -7.16 11.36 15.62
C SER A 9 -6.64 11.00 14.23
N ARG A 10 -6.70 9.72 13.85
CA ARG A 10 -6.21 9.27 12.55
C ARG A 10 -6.98 9.88 11.39
N ASN A 11 -6.24 10.31 10.38
CA ASN A 11 -6.79 10.78 9.12
C ASN A 11 -6.11 10.04 7.97
N SER A 12 -6.85 9.85 6.87
CA SER A 12 -6.27 9.35 5.63
C SER A 12 -5.71 10.54 4.85
N ILE A 13 -4.42 10.53 4.62
CA ILE A 13 -3.71 11.61 3.94
C ILE A 13 -3.29 11.12 2.55
N PRO A 14 -3.69 11.82 1.47
CA PRO A 14 -3.44 11.34 0.10
C PRO A 14 -1.98 11.45 -0.36
N PHE A 15 -1.18 12.32 0.27
CA PHE A 15 0.21 12.54 -0.09
C PHE A 15 1.08 12.47 1.16
N LEU A 16 2.12 11.62 1.11
CA LEU A 16 3.05 11.42 2.21
C LEU A 16 4.47 11.69 1.74
N GLU A 17 5.30 12.18 2.66
CA GLU A 17 6.69 12.56 2.38
C GLU A 17 7.70 11.59 3.00
N GLU A 18 8.93 11.61 2.48
CA GLU A 18 10.04 10.93 3.13
C GLU A 18 10.25 11.46 4.57
N PRO A 19 10.74 10.64 5.50
CA PRO A 19 11.16 9.25 5.28
C PRO A 19 10.03 8.24 5.48
N ALA A 20 10.11 7.11 4.77
CA ALA A 20 9.30 5.95 5.10
C ALA A 20 9.82 5.31 6.39
N PRO A 21 9.00 4.52 7.08
CA PRO A 21 9.49 3.76 8.23
C PRO A 21 10.67 2.85 7.85
N ASN A 22 11.66 2.75 8.74
CA ASN A 22 12.79 1.86 8.50
C ASN A 22 12.42 0.40 8.79
N SER A 23 13.35 -0.52 8.51
CA SER A 23 13.09 -1.96 8.67
C SER A 23 12.70 -2.34 10.09
N LYS A 24 13.32 -1.71 11.09
CA LYS A 24 13.01 -1.97 12.50
C LYS A 24 11.60 -1.52 12.86
N GLN A 25 11.22 -0.34 12.39
CA GLN A 25 9.87 0.19 12.60
C GLN A 25 8.82 -0.67 11.89
N MET A 26 9.12 -1.09 10.66
CA MET A 26 8.22 -1.97 9.92
C MET A 26 8.02 -3.30 10.60
N LEU A 27 9.08 -3.85 11.21
CA LEU A 27 8.96 -5.11 11.95
C LEU A 27 7.95 -4.98 13.10
N GLU A 28 7.99 -3.88 13.83
CA GLU A 28 7.03 -3.64 14.91
C GLU A 28 5.61 -3.46 14.38
N ILE A 29 5.46 -2.79 13.25
CA ILE A 29 4.15 -2.61 12.60
C ILE A 29 3.59 -3.97 12.19
N TYR A 30 4.41 -4.83 11.59
CA TYR A 30 3.97 -6.17 11.17
C TYR A 30 3.58 -7.04 12.35
N LYS A 31 4.32 -6.96 13.46
CA LYS A 31 3.96 -7.69 14.68
C LYS A 31 2.56 -7.28 15.17
N GLY A 32 2.25 -5.99 15.10
CA GLY A 32 0.92 -5.50 15.44
C GLY A 32 -0.15 -6.02 14.48
N ALA A 33 0.15 -6.00 13.18
CA ALA A 33 -0.79 -6.46 12.16
C ALA A 33 -1.09 -7.95 12.28
N LEU A 34 -0.11 -8.76 12.66
CA LEU A 34 -0.29 -10.21 12.83
C LEU A 34 -1.18 -10.56 14.01
N ARG A 35 -1.47 -9.61 14.89
CA ARG A 35 -2.41 -9.81 16.00
C ARG A 35 -3.87 -9.63 15.59
N ALA A 36 -4.12 -9.19 14.35
CA ALA A 36 -5.49 -9.02 13.88
C ALA A 36 -6.23 -10.36 13.85
N PRO A 37 -7.51 -10.39 14.23
CA PRO A 37 -8.29 -11.63 14.20
C PRO A 37 -8.40 -12.17 12.78
N ASP A 38 -8.26 -13.48 12.62
CA ASP A 38 -8.53 -14.16 11.37
C ASP A 38 -9.28 -15.45 11.63
N HIS A 39 -9.92 -15.98 10.60
CA HIS A 39 -10.70 -17.21 10.70
C HIS A 39 -9.77 -18.41 10.90
N ALA A 40 -9.99 -19.17 11.98
CA ALA A 40 -9.21 -20.37 12.34
C ALA A 40 -7.71 -20.08 12.53
N ASN A 41 -7.35 -18.84 12.77
CA ASN A 41 -5.95 -18.42 13.00
C ASN A 41 -5.01 -18.87 11.88
N LEU A 42 -5.50 -18.81 10.65
CA LEU A 42 -4.74 -19.28 9.47
C LEU A 42 -3.58 -18.35 9.09
N ARG A 43 -3.62 -17.10 9.54
CA ARG A 43 -2.62 -16.07 9.26
C ARG A 43 -2.26 -16.01 7.77
N PRO A 44 -3.26 -15.82 6.88
CA PRO A 44 -3.03 -15.88 5.44
C PRO A 44 -2.37 -14.63 4.87
N TRP A 45 -1.97 -13.68 5.71
CA TRP A 45 -1.54 -12.35 5.31
C TRP A 45 -0.13 -12.36 4.74
N LYS A 46 0.04 -11.66 3.64
CA LYS A 46 1.34 -11.40 3.04
C LYS A 46 1.49 -9.91 2.81
N PHE A 47 2.59 -9.34 3.28
CA PHE A 47 2.89 -7.92 3.14
C PHE A 47 3.97 -7.76 2.08
N ILE A 48 3.70 -6.93 1.08
CA ILE A 48 4.64 -6.64 0.00
C ILE A 48 4.99 -5.16 0.08
N GLU A 49 6.26 -4.84 0.38
CA GLU A 49 6.72 -3.46 0.42
C GLU A 49 7.15 -3.03 -0.98
N VAL A 50 6.65 -1.87 -1.40
CA VAL A 50 7.00 -1.28 -2.70
C VAL A 50 7.71 0.03 -2.42
N ARG A 51 9.01 0.10 -2.72
CA ARG A 51 9.88 1.25 -2.46
C ARG A 51 10.62 1.67 -3.72
N GLY A 52 11.07 2.92 -3.77
CA GLY A 52 11.93 3.43 -4.83
C GLY A 52 11.36 3.20 -6.23
N GLU A 53 12.18 2.69 -7.12
CA GLU A 53 11.78 2.45 -8.52
C GLU A 53 10.67 1.42 -8.68
N ALA A 54 10.48 0.53 -7.70
CA ALA A 54 9.37 -0.42 -7.75
C ALA A 54 8.01 0.28 -7.78
N ARG A 55 7.93 1.50 -7.23
CA ARG A 55 6.70 2.31 -7.28
C ARG A 55 6.38 2.74 -8.71
N ASN A 56 7.41 3.08 -9.49
CA ASN A 56 7.24 3.43 -10.89
C ASN A 56 6.75 2.23 -11.70
N ARG A 57 7.34 1.06 -11.46
CA ARG A 57 6.92 -0.18 -12.12
C ARG A 57 5.47 -0.54 -11.77
N LEU A 58 5.08 -0.29 -10.54
CA LEU A 58 3.69 -0.53 -10.12
C LEU A 58 2.72 0.40 -10.86
N GLY A 59 3.08 1.68 -11.03
CA GLY A 59 2.28 2.63 -11.77
C GLY A 59 2.14 2.23 -13.25
N GLU A 60 3.22 1.77 -13.86
CA GLU A 60 3.18 1.25 -15.23
C GLU A 60 2.29 0.03 -15.34
N THR A 61 2.32 -0.85 -14.34
CA THR A 61 1.46 -2.03 -14.27
C THR A 61 -0.01 -1.64 -14.18
N PHE A 62 -0.34 -0.63 -13.39
CA PHE A 62 -1.71 -0.12 -13.29
C PHE A 62 -2.21 0.35 -14.65
N LEU A 63 -1.40 1.15 -15.35
CA LEU A 63 -1.77 1.66 -16.67
C LEU A 63 -1.93 0.52 -17.67
N LYS A 64 -0.98 -0.40 -17.72
CA LYS A 64 -1.00 -1.53 -18.63
C LYS A 64 -2.23 -2.42 -18.40
N THR A 65 -2.57 -2.65 -17.15
CA THR A 65 -3.75 -3.45 -16.78
C THR A 65 -5.03 -2.76 -17.23
N ALA A 66 -5.15 -1.45 -17.02
CA ALA A 66 -6.31 -0.68 -17.45
C ALA A 66 -6.50 -0.74 -18.97
N ILE A 67 -5.40 -0.59 -19.73
CA ILE A 67 -5.43 -0.68 -21.18
C ILE A 67 -5.86 -2.08 -21.61
N ASN A 68 -5.30 -3.12 -21.00
CA ASN A 68 -5.65 -4.51 -21.32
C ASN A 68 -7.10 -4.84 -21.03
N LEU A 69 -7.71 -4.18 -20.05
CA LEU A 69 -9.12 -4.34 -19.73
C LEU A 69 -10.03 -3.56 -20.68
N GLY A 70 -9.46 -2.84 -21.65
CA GLY A 70 -10.22 -2.11 -22.64
C GLY A 70 -10.74 -0.76 -22.19
N GLU A 71 -10.20 -0.20 -21.11
CA GLU A 71 -10.59 1.13 -20.64
C GLU A 71 -10.13 2.20 -21.61
N ASP A 72 -11.02 3.13 -21.92
CA ASP A 72 -10.73 4.28 -22.77
C ASP A 72 -10.27 5.45 -21.90
N LEU A 73 -8.95 5.63 -21.80
CA LEU A 73 -8.35 6.59 -20.92
C LEU A 73 -7.86 7.82 -21.69
N SER A 74 -8.12 9.02 -21.14
CA SER A 74 -7.48 10.24 -21.61
C SER A 74 -6.01 10.24 -21.17
N SER A 75 -5.19 11.09 -21.79
CA SER A 75 -3.78 11.27 -21.40
C SER A 75 -3.65 11.61 -19.90
N GLU A 76 -4.55 12.44 -19.41
CA GLU A 76 -4.57 12.87 -18.02
C GLU A 76 -4.87 11.69 -17.08
N GLN A 77 -5.81 10.83 -17.46
CA GLN A 77 -6.12 9.63 -16.67
C GLN A 77 -4.98 8.62 -16.67
N GLU A 78 -4.30 8.47 -17.82
CA GLU A 78 -3.11 7.61 -17.92
C GLU A 78 -2.01 8.10 -16.98
N ASP A 79 -1.74 9.40 -16.97
CA ASP A 79 -0.72 9.99 -16.10
C ASP A 79 -1.07 9.77 -14.62
N LYS A 80 -2.33 9.94 -14.24
CA LYS A 80 -2.77 9.69 -12.86
C LYS A 80 -2.53 8.26 -12.42
N LEU A 81 -2.78 7.28 -13.28
CA LEU A 81 -2.51 5.88 -12.96
C LEU A 81 -1.02 5.63 -12.74
N LYS A 82 -0.18 6.20 -13.61
CA LYS A 82 1.27 5.99 -13.52
C LYS A 82 1.88 6.61 -12.26
N ILE A 83 1.40 7.78 -11.85
CA ILE A 83 1.97 8.47 -10.70
C ILE A 83 1.30 8.15 -9.37
N SER A 84 0.16 7.46 -9.39
CA SER A 84 -0.58 7.18 -8.13
C SER A 84 0.26 6.47 -7.08
N PRO A 85 1.15 5.50 -7.40
CA PRO A 85 2.00 4.89 -6.38
C PRO A 85 3.08 5.80 -5.84
N LEU A 86 3.33 6.96 -6.47
CA LEU A 86 4.36 7.90 -6.04
C LEU A 86 3.89 8.87 -4.95
N ARG A 87 2.64 8.76 -4.52
CA ARG A 87 2.08 9.63 -3.48
C ARG A 87 2.65 9.37 -2.08
N ALA A 88 3.43 8.32 -1.93
CA ALA A 88 4.09 7.99 -0.66
C ALA A 88 5.48 7.43 -0.95
N PRO A 89 6.42 7.56 0.00
CA PRO A 89 7.76 6.98 -0.17
C PRO A 89 7.77 5.45 -0.16
N MET A 90 6.75 4.85 0.39
CA MET A 90 6.61 3.40 0.43
C MET A 90 5.13 3.03 0.38
N LEU A 91 4.82 1.97 -0.34
CA LEU A 91 3.49 1.37 -0.36
C LEU A 91 3.57 -0.04 0.20
N ILE A 92 2.50 -0.47 0.82
CA ILE A 92 2.38 -1.85 1.30
C ILE A 92 1.17 -2.48 0.63
N ILE A 93 1.40 -3.57 -0.08
CA ILE A 93 0.33 -4.37 -0.64
C ILE A 93 0.04 -5.50 0.34
N LEU A 94 -1.18 -5.53 0.85
CA LEU A 94 -1.63 -6.58 1.74
C LEU A 94 -2.35 -7.63 0.92
N ALA A 95 -1.80 -8.83 0.87
CA ALA A 95 -2.39 -9.94 0.16
C ALA A 95 -2.84 -11.00 1.15
N ALA A 96 -3.95 -11.64 0.86
CA ALA A 96 -4.45 -12.76 1.65
C ALA A 96 -4.43 -14.02 0.79
N ASN A 97 -3.81 -15.08 1.33
CA ASN A 97 -3.81 -16.38 0.66
C ASN A 97 -5.03 -17.17 1.16
N ILE A 98 -6.09 -17.10 0.41
CA ILE A 98 -7.36 -17.76 0.74
C ILE A 98 -7.43 -19.09 0.01
N LYS A 99 -7.60 -20.17 0.75
CA LYS A 99 -7.78 -21.52 0.19
C LYS A 99 -9.19 -22.00 0.42
#